data_4c3819233e1fc1414113bc136ef9fa5e
#
_entry.id   4c3819233e1fc1414113bc136ef9fa5e
#
_cell.length_a   1.000
_cell.length_b   1.000
_cell.length_c   1.000
_cell.angle_alpha   90.00
_cell.angle_beta   90.00
_cell.angle_gamma   90.00
#
_symmetry.space_group_name_H-M   'P 1'
#
loop_
_entity.id
_entity.type
_entity.pdbx_description
1 polymer ?
#
loop_
_entity_poly.entity_id
_entity_poly.type
_entity_poly.pdbx_seq_one_letter_code
_entity_poly.pdbx_strand_id
1 'polypeptide(L)'
;MRWRLFRLGGTTVWLHPAALVLAAYMTAVGFGNLLVVGFISILLHEGAHALMSACFGKAPEDVEITPLGALMRLEDDEALSLSKRLLVLMAGPVMTLLLCYLALFLTQAGWLPWGAGRQFFLCNAAILFVNLLPALPLDGGRLLAMGLSCLLRRETVQTVMRAIGTALGLICVVLNLWLSWSSGGWNLSLAAAGCFLMYSAARSTTTHAMAELRDFMDRKSRLESCGSMPCRWVTLSGDAQLRQAVRCLHPRRHTMFCVVRDGTADHRGFLSEQAVIAAYLDDPSRAAGELL
;
A
#
# COMPACT_ATOMS: atom_id res chain seq x y z
N MET A 1 -17.88 -6.76 7.17
CA MET A 1 -19.03 -5.88 6.87
C MET A 1 -18.57 -4.44 6.99
N ARG A 2 -18.92 -3.58 6.03
CA ARG A 2 -18.64 -2.14 6.06
C ARG A 2 -19.95 -1.41 5.74
N TRP A 3 -20.18 -0.26 6.37
CA TRP A 3 -21.38 0.54 6.18
C TRP A 3 -21.03 1.77 5.34
N ARG A 4 -21.82 2.03 4.31
CA ARG A 4 -21.70 3.24 3.51
C ARG A 4 -22.32 4.40 4.28
N LEU A 5 -21.53 5.42 4.58
CA LEU A 5 -22.02 6.62 5.27
C LEU A 5 -22.61 7.64 4.28
N PHE A 6 -21.78 8.13 3.38
CA PHE A 6 -22.18 9.12 2.37
C PHE A 6 -21.23 9.10 1.17
N ARG A 7 -21.59 9.84 0.12
CA ARG A 7 -20.76 10.05 -1.06
C ARG A 7 -20.56 11.54 -1.28
N LEU A 8 -19.31 11.97 -1.41
CA LEU A 8 -18.93 13.37 -1.61
C LEU A 8 -18.05 13.47 -2.86
N GLY A 9 -18.49 14.23 -3.88
CA GLY A 9 -17.66 14.54 -5.05
C GLY A 9 -17.11 13.34 -5.82
N GLY A 10 -17.79 12.18 -5.77
CA GLY A 10 -17.31 10.93 -6.40
C GLY A 10 -16.71 9.93 -5.40
N THR A 11 -16.19 10.39 -4.25
CA THR A 11 -15.60 9.56 -3.18
C THR A 11 -16.69 8.99 -2.28
N THR A 12 -16.64 7.67 -2.02
CA THR A 12 -17.57 7.02 -1.08
C THR A 12 -16.89 6.82 0.27
N VAL A 13 -17.55 7.28 1.33
CA VAL A 13 -17.05 7.11 2.71
C VAL A 13 -17.71 5.89 3.34
N TRP A 14 -16.87 4.97 3.80
CA TRP A 14 -17.26 3.74 4.47
C TRP A 14 -16.86 3.76 5.93
N LEU A 15 -17.68 3.16 6.79
CA LEU A 15 -17.40 2.99 8.22
C LEU A 15 -17.32 1.51 8.55
N HIS A 16 -16.22 1.11 9.18
CA HIS A 16 -16.10 -0.23 9.73
C HIS A 16 -16.75 -0.28 11.12
N PRO A 17 -17.68 -1.23 11.40
CA PRO A 17 -18.39 -1.28 12.69
C PRO A 17 -17.45 -1.35 13.91
N ALA A 18 -16.30 -2.00 13.78
CA ALA A 18 -15.31 -2.07 14.85
C ALA A 18 -14.75 -0.69 15.26
N ALA A 19 -14.81 0.34 14.38
CA ALA A 19 -14.41 1.70 14.74
C ALA A 19 -15.39 2.31 15.76
N LEU A 20 -16.69 2.02 15.63
CA LEU A 20 -17.69 2.46 16.61
C LEU A 20 -17.52 1.77 17.96
N VAL A 21 -17.22 0.47 17.96
CA VAL A 21 -16.95 -0.28 19.19
C VAL A 21 -15.73 0.29 19.92
N LEU A 22 -14.64 0.55 19.18
CA LEU A 22 -13.45 1.18 19.75
C LEU A 22 -13.76 2.59 20.27
N ALA A 23 -14.52 3.39 19.54
CA ALA A 23 -14.92 4.74 19.95
C ALA A 23 -15.76 4.71 21.25
N ALA A 24 -16.73 3.82 21.34
CA ALA A 24 -17.53 3.62 22.54
C ALA A 24 -16.67 3.19 23.73
N TYR A 25 -15.78 2.22 23.54
CA TYR A 25 -14.85 1.77 24.57
C TYR A 25 -13.93 2.89 25.06
N MET A 26 -13.27 3.62 24.14
CA MET A 26 -12.37 4.74 24.48
C MET A 26 -13.11 5.83 25.27
N THR A 27 -14.34 6.15 24.88
CA THR A 27 -15.18 7.13 25.57
C THR A 27 -15.57 6.63 26.97
N ALA A 28 -15.95 5.39 27.10
CA ALA A 28 -16.32 4.77 28.40
C ALA A 28 -15.15 4.72 29.39
N VAL A 29 -13.91 4.55 28.90
CA VAL A 29 -12.70 4.53 29.72
C VAL A 29 -12.16 5.95 30.01
N GLY A 30 -12.82 7.02 29.51
CA GLY A 30 -12.44 8.40 29.77
C GLY A 30 -11.41 8.98 28.78
N PHE A 31 -11.06 8.27 27.71
CA PHE A 31 -10.15 8.73 26.66
C PHE A 31 -10.87 9.40 25.47
N GLY A 32 -12.12 9.86 25.65
CA GLY A 32 -12.91 10.49 24.58
C GLY A 32 -12.22 11.69 23.92
N ASN A 33 -11.57 12.57 24.70
CA ASN A 33 -10.84 13.71 24.17
C ASN A 33 -9.67 13.28 23.27
N LEU A 34 -8.91 12.26 23.69
CA LEU A 34 -7.80 11.71 22.91
C LEU A 34 -8.30 11.08 21.61
N LEU A 35 -9.44 10.38 21.65
CA LEU A 35 -10.08 9.83 20.48
C LEU A 35 -10.44 10.91 19.45
N VAL A 36 -11.09 12.01 19.90
CA VAL A 36 -11.49 13.12 19.02
C VAL A 36 -10.27 13.77 18.39
N VAL A 37 -9.26 14.09 19.19
CA VAL A 37 -8.00 14.68 18.70
C VAL A 37 -7.33 13.76 17.71
N GLY A 38 -7.18 12.47 18.05
CA GLY A 38 -6.56 11.47 17.18
C GLY A 38 -7.31 11.30 15.87
N PHE A 39 -8.65 11.21 15.93
CA PHE A 39 -9.49 11.06 14.75
C PHE A 39 -9.36 12.25 13.80
N ILE A 40 -9.44 13.48 14.31
CA ILE A 40 -9.28 14.70 13.51
C ILE A 40 -7.87 14.75 12.89
N SER A 41 -6.84 14.42 13.68
CA SER A 41 -5.45 14.41 13.21
C SER A 41 -5.23 13.40 12.09
N ILE A 42 -5.76 12.17 12.23
CA ILE A 42 -5.68 11.14 11.18
C ILE A 42 -6.49 11.56 9.95
N LEU A 43 -7.66 12.17 10.12
CA LEU A 43 -8.47 12.63 9.00
C LEU A 43 -7.76 13.74 8.21
N LEU A 44 -7.06 14.66 8.88
CA LEU A 44 -6.26 15.69 8.23
C LEU A 44 -5.03 15.09 7.53
N HIS A 45 -4.37 14.10 8.14
CA HIS A 45 -3.26 13.39 7.56
C HIS A 45 -3.66 12.69 6.24
N GLU A 46 -4.72 11.87 6.27
CA GLU A 46 -5.24 11.18 5.08
C GLU A 46 -5.83 12.16 4.06
N GLY A 47 -6.48 13.23 4.56
CA GLY A 47 -6.99 14.31 3.72
C GLY A 47 -5.89 15.02 2.92
N ALA A 48 -4.70 15.16 3.48
CA ALA A 48 -3.55 15.73 2.78
C ALA A 48 -3.08 14.83 1.62
N HIS A 49 -3.04 13.50 1.82
CA HIS A 49 -2.77 12.55 0.74
C HIS A 49 -3.80 12.67 -0.39
N ALA A 50 -5.10 12.73 -0.02
CA ALA A 50 -6.19 12.88 -0.98
C ALA A 50 -6.11 14.18 -1.77
N LEU A 51 -5.89 15.28 -1.07
CA LEU A 51 -5.80 16.59 -1.68
C LEU A 51 -4.63 16.65 -2.67
N MET A 52 -3.47 16.15 -2.27
CA MET A 52 -2.30 16.11 -3.16
C MET A 52 -2.54 15.21 -4.38
N SER A 53 -3.20 14.07 -4.20
CA SER A 53 -3.58 13.18 -5.30
C SER A 53 -4.58 13.84 -6.25
N ALA A 54 -5.58 14.54 -5.69
CA ALA A 54 -6.57 15.28 -6.46
C ALA A 54 -5.93 16.42 -7.28
N CYS A 55 -4.91 17.11 -6.76
CA CYS A 55 -4.12 18.10 -7.52
C CYS A 55 -3.43 17.51 -8.75
N PHE A 56 -3.16 16.19 -8.75
CA PHE A 56 -2.63 15.47 -9.91
C PHE A 56 -3.71 14.82 -10.78
N GLY A 57 -4.99 15.16 -10.56
CA GLY A 57 -6.13 14.65 -11.33
C GLY A 57 -6.59 13.24 -10.93
N LYS A 58 -6.21 12.77 -9.74
CA LYS A 58 -6.57 11.46 -9.20
C LYS A 58 -7.29 11.64 -7.87
N ALA A 59 -8.62 11.71 -7.90
CA ALA A 59 -9.42 11.74 -6.68
C ALA A 59 -9.50 10.34 -6.05
N PRO A 60 -9.56 10.23 -4.70
CA PRO A 60 -9.78 8.94 -4.04
C PRO A 60 -11.19 8.43 -4.34
N GLU A 61 -11.31 7.14 -4.66
CA GLU A 61 -12.61 6.50 -4.89
C GLU A 61 -13.35 6.19 -3.59
N ASP A 62 -12.63 5.62 -2.65
CA ASP A 62 -13.17 5.16 -1.38
C ASP A 62 -12.30 5.63 -0.21
N VAL A 63 -12.96 6.07 0.86
CA VAL A 63 -12.36 6.32 2.17
C VAL A 63 -13.02 5.40 3.18
N GLU A 64 -12.27 4.53 3.82
CA GLU A 64 -12.78 3.61 4.83
C GLU A 64 -12.28 3.98 6.22
N ILE A 65 -13.18 4.35 7.12
CA ILE A 65 -12.89 4.63 8.52
C ILE A 65 -12.81 3.31 9.27
N THR A 66 -11.61 2.96 9.72
CA THR A 66 -11.31 1.73 10.48
C THR A 66 -10.89 2.05 11.90
N PRO A 67 -10.84 1.07 12.81
CA PRO A 67 -10.31 1.27 14.17
C PRO A 67 -8.86 1.77 14.21
N LEU A 68 -8.11 1.52 13.16
CA LEU A 68 -6.69 1.87 13.03
C LEU A 68 -6.45 3.20 12.30
N GLY A 69 -7.53 3.88 11.91
CA GLY A 69 -7.48 5.15 11.17
C GLY A 69 -8.33 5.14 9.91
N ALA A 70 -8.16 6.12 9.05
CA ALA A 70 -8.80 6.19 7.75
C ALA A 70 -7.90 5.51 6.71
N LEU A 71 -8.45 4.57 5.96
CA LEU A 71 -7.79 3.92 4.83
C LEU A 71 -8.34 4.52 3.54
N MET A 72 -7.48 5.19 2.81
CA MET A 72 -7.83 5.79 1.53
C MET A 72 -7.38 4.88 0.38
N ARG A 73 -8.30 4.56 -0.52
CA ARG A 73 -7.99 3.84 -1.76
C ARG A 73 -7.87 4.85 -2.89
N LEU A 74 -6.65 5.03 -3.36
CA LEU A 74 -6.36 5.80 -4.54
C LEU A 74 -6.45 4.88 -5.76
N GLU A 75 -7.22 5.29 -6.76
CA GLU A 75 -7.27 4.61 -8.06
C GLU A 75 -5.92 4.79 -8.76
N ASP A 76 -5.32 3.69 -9.25
CA ASP A 76 -4.12 3.69 -10.08
C ASP A 76 -2.96 4.61 -9.61
N ASP A 77 -2.52 4.41 -8.37
CA ASP A 77 -1.31 5.07 -7.84
C ASP A 77 -0.08 4.82 -8.75
N GLU A 78 -0.10 3.69 -9.46
CA GLU A 78 0.93 3.31 -10.42
C GLU A 78 0.90 4.13 -11.73
N ALA A 79 -0.18 4.82 -12.06
CA ALA A 79 -0.25 5.67 -13.25
C ALA A 79 0.46 7.02 -13.07
N LEU A 80 0.75 7.42 -11.82
CA LEU A 80 1.50 8.64 -11.51
C LEU A 80 3.00 8.43 -11.72
N SER A 81 3.70 9.48 -12.17
CA SER A 81 5.17 9.47 -12.19
C SER A 81 5.74 9.30 -10.76
N LEU A 82 6.95 8.76 -10.65
CA LEU A 82 7.62 8.52 -9.36
C LEU A 82 7.63 9.76 -8.47
N SER A 83 7.96 10.93 -9.04
CA SER A 83 8.00 12.20 -8.30
C SER A 83 6.63 12.61 -7.75
N LYS A 84 5.56 12.43 -8.53
CA LYS A 84 4.19 12.73 -8.07
C LYS A 84 3.75 11.79 -6.95
N ARG A 85 4.08 10.49 -7.06
CA ARG A 85 3.82 9.51 -6.01
C ARG A 85 4.55 9.86 -4.71
N LEU A 86 5.80 10.29 -4.81
CA LEU A 86 6.58 10.76 -3.67
C LEU A 86 5.89 11.95 -2.97
N LEU A 87 5.44 12.93 -3.75
CA LEU A 87 4.73 14.10 -3.20
C LEU A 87 3.42 13.71 -2.51
N VAL A 88 2.64 12.79 -3.11
CA VAL A 88 1.42 12.27 -2.48
C VAL A 88 1.75 11.58 -1.16
N LEU A 89 2.74 10.68 -1.14
CA LEU A 89 3.14 9.95 0.08
C LEU A 89 3.71 10.84 1.17
N MET A 90 4.39 11.93 0.82
CA MET A 90 4.92 12.88 1.79
C MET A 90 3.88 13.84 2.35
N ALA A 91 2.74 14.03 1.67
CA ALA A 91 1.72 15.00 2.05
C ALA A 91 1.15 14.75 3.45
N GLY A 92 0.85 13.48 3.81
CA GLY A 92 0.38 13.11 5.15
C GLY A 92 1.39 13.40 6.26
N PRO A 93 2.61 12.86 6.20
CA PRO A 93 3.67 13.17 7.16
C PRO A 93 3.93 14.68 7.31
N VAL A 94 3.96 15.43 6.21
CA VAL A 94 4.12 16.91 6.25
C VAL A 94 2.94 17.57 6.96
N MET A 95 1.71 17.16 6.68
CA MET A 95 0.53 17.68 7.39
C MET A 95 0.62 17.40 8.88
N THR A 96 0.98 16.20 9.29
CA THR A 96 1.09 15.85 10.71
C THR A 96 2.22 16.63 11.39
N LEU A 97 3.34 16.86 10.70
CA LEU A 97 4.41 17.72 11.19
C LEU A 97 3.92 19.18 11.39
N LEU A 98 3.14 19.71 10.45
CA LEU A 98 2.52 21.03 10.58
C LEU A 98 1.55 21.09 11.77
N LEU A 99 0.78 20.02 12.03
CA LEU A 99 -0.09 19.93 13.20
C LEU A 99 0.70 19.90 14.52
N CYS A 100 1.85 19.22 14.56
CA CYS A 100 2.77 19.29 15.70
C CYS A 100 3.26 20.71 15.95
N TYR A 101 3.70 21.41 14.90
CA TYR A 101 4.13 22.79 14.99
C TYR A 101 2.99 23.73 15.45
N LEU A 102 1.80 23.54 14.88
CA LEU A 102 0.59 24.30 15.26
C LEU A 102 0.25 24.11 16.75
N ALA A 103 0.35 22.87 17.26
CA ALA A 103 0.12 22.59 18.68
C ALA A 103 1.07 23.40 19.58
N LEU A 104 2.36 23.43 19.23
CA LEU A 104 3.37 24.20 19.96
C LEU A 104 3.10 25.70 19.88
N PHE A 105 2.82 26.20 18.68
CA PHE A 105 2.54 27.63 18.44
C PHE A 105 1.33 28.11 19.24
N LEU A 106 0.20 27.40 19.16
CA LEU A 106 -1.05 27.78 19.88
C LEU A 106 -0.85 27.74 21.40
N THR A 107 -0.05 26.79 21.90
CA THR A 107 0.27 26.69 23.33
C THR A 107 1.15 27.82 23.78
N GLN A 108 2.20 28.19 23.02
CA GLN A 108 3.09 29.30 23.33
C GLN A 108 2.39 30.66 23.22
N ALA A 109 1.47 30.81 22.27
CA ALA A 109 0.64 32.03 22.11
C ALA A 109 -0.43 32.18 23.21
N GLY A 110 -0.58 31.21 24.10
CA GLY A 110 -1.59 31.21 25.16
C GLY A 110 -3.01 30.91 24.68
N TRP A 111 -3.20 30.53 23.43
CA TRP A 111 -4.53 30.24 22.87
C TRP A 111 -5.01 28.83 23.23
N LEU A 112 -4.09 27.94 23.57
CA LEU A 112 -4.40 26.57 24.00
C LEU A 112 -3.79 26.30 25.37
N PRO A 113 -4.59 25.78 26.36
CA PRO A 113 -4.06 25.39 27.67
C PRO A 113 -2.93 24.36 27.51
N TRP A 114 -1.89 24.46 28.34
CA TRP A 114 -0.70 23.60 28.29
C TRP A 114 -1.03 22.09 28.21
N GLY A 115 -1.99 21.61 29.01
CA GLY A 115 -2.39 20.21 29.01
C GLY A 115 -2.97 19.75 27.67
N ALA A 116 -3.86 20.56 27.09
CA ALA A 116 -4.47 20.29 25.79
C ALA A 116 -3.45 20.39 24.64
N GLY A 117 -2.58 21.39 24.68
CA GLY A 117 -1.52 21.57 23.68
C GLY A 117 -0.52 20.42 23.69
N ARG A 118 -0.09 19.99 24.89
CA ARG A 118 0.78 18.83 25.05
C ARG A 118 0.11 17.54 24.51
N GLN A 119 -1.17 17.33 24.81
CA GLN A 119 -1.92 16.17 24.32
C GLN A 119 -2.03 16.18 22.80
N PHE A 120 -2.34 17.35 22.21
CA PHE A 120 -2.43 17.50 20.76
C PHE A 120 -1.08 17.23 20.08
N PHE A 121 0.01 17.80 20.64
CA PHE A 121 1.36 17.57 20.14
C PHE A 121 1.76 16.08 20.20
N LEU A 122 1.60 15.45 21.37
CA LEU A 122 1.99 14.04 21.55
C LEU A 122 1.19 13.09 20.66
N CYS A 123 -0.10 13.36 20.47
CA CYS A 123 -0.94 12.58 19.56
C CYS A 123 -0.43 12.65 18.11
N ASN A 124 -0.16 13.86 17.62
CA ASN A 124 0.35 14.04 16.25
C ASN A 124 1.78 13.52 16.11
N ALA A 125 2.64 13.71 17.09
CA ALA A 125 4.00 13.15 17.10
C ALA A 125 3.98 11.61 17.03
N ALA A 126 3.06 10.97 17.75
CA ALA A 126 2.87 9.52 17.70
C ALA A 126 2.36 9.06 16.31
N ILE A 127 1.38 9.76 15.73
CA ILE A 127 0.88 9.48 14.37
C ILE A 127 2.01 9.61 13.34
N LEU A 128 2.80 10.69 13.42
CA LEU A 128 3.94 10.93 12.55
C LEU A 128 4.98 9.82 12.67
N PHE A 129 5.37 9.49 13.91
CA PHE A 129 6.37 8.47 14.18
C PHE A 129 5.92 7.09 13.65
N VAL A 130 4.69 6.69 13.95
CA VAL A 130 4.16 5.40 13.47
C VAL A 130 4.11 5.36 11.96
N ASN A 131 3.60 6.41 11.30
CA ASN A 131 3.51 6.43 9.83
C ASN A 131 4.87 6.50 9.13
N LEU A 132 5.93 6.97 9.79
CA LEU A 132 7.30 6.96 9.25
C LEU A 132 8.03 5.63 9.46
N LEU A 133 7.47 4.67 10.22
CA LEU A 133 8.09 3.36 10.37
C LEU A 133 8.23 2.66 9.00
N PRO A 134 9.37 1.99 8.75
CA PRO A 134 9.65 1.34 7.47
C PRO A 134 8.92 0.00 7.32
N ALA A 135 7.62 -0.04 7.59
CA ALA A 135 6.78 -1.23 7.52
C ALA A 135 5.51 -0.98 6.72
N LEU A 136 5.15 -1.88 5.83
CA LEU A 136 3.85 -1.83 5.14
C LEU A 136 2.72 -2.17 6.14
N PRO A 137 1.57 -1.49 6.07
CA PRO A 137 1.09 -0.56 5.05
C PRO A 137 1.37 0.93 5.31
N LEU A 138 2.23 1.28 6.27
CA LEU A 138 2.53 2.63 6.70
C LEU A 138 3.26 3.43 5.60
N ASP A 139 3.20 4.77 5.67
CA ASP A 139 3.77 5.65 4.64
C ASP A 139 5.29 5.50 4.51
N GLY A 140 6.01 5.39 5.64
CA GLY A 140 7.44 5.12 5.66
C GLY A 140 7.80 3.81 4.97
N GLY A 141 6.96 2.78 5.14
CA GLY A 141 7.10 1.51 4.42
C GLY A 141 6.88 1.65 2.92
N ARG A 142 5.87 2.42 2.51
CA ARG A 142 5.61 2.71 1.09
C ARG A 142 6.74 3.53 0.46
N LEU A 143 7.26 4.54 1.18
CA LEU A 143 8.42 5.33 0.75
C LEU A 143 9.67 4.45 0.58
N LEU A 144 9.95 3.59 1.55
CA LEU A 144 11.07 2.65 1.48
C LEU A 144 10.91 1.66 0.33
N ALA A 145 9.73 1.06 0.16
CA ALA A 145 9.45 0.13 -0.93
C ALA A 145 9.62 0.81 -2.30
N MET A 146 9.19 2.07 -2.44
CA MET A 146 9.36 2.85 -3.66
C MET A 146 10.85 3.14 -3.94
N GLY A 147 11.62 3.52 -2.93
CA GLY A 147 13.07 3.73 -3.06
C GLY A 147 13.80 2.45 -3.45
N LEU A 148 13.50 1.34 -2.77
CA LEU A 148 14.10 0.03 -3.08
C LEU A 148 13.72 -0.47 -4.48
N SER A 149 12.52 -0.17 -4.97
CA SER A 149 12.08 -0.59 -6.31
C SER A 149 12.85 0.08 -7.45
N CYS A 150 13.58 1.17 -7.18
CA CYS A 150 14.50 1.79 -8.14
C CYS A 150 15.80 0.98 -8.28
N LEU A 151 16.20 0.21 -7.27
CA LEU A 151 17.49 -0.47 -7.17
C LEU A 151 17.35 -1.99 -7.29
N LEU A 152 16.24 -2.55 -6.81
CA LEU A 152 16.04 -4.00 -6.65
C LEU A 152 14.85 -4.48 -7.48
N ARG A 153 14.85 -5.78 -7.77
CA ARG A 153 13.71 -6.45 -8.42
C ARG A 153 12.49 -6.45 -7.47
N ARG A 154 11.30 -6.36 -8.02
CA ARG A 154 10.02 -6.32 -7.28
C ARG A 154 9.89 -7.46 -6.25
N GLU A 155 10.28 -8.68 -6.62
CA GLU A 155 10.26 -9.85 -5.72
C GLU A 155 11.18 -9.67 -4.49
N THR A 156 12.38 -9.12 -4.70
CA THR A 156 13.34 -8.84 -3.63
C THR A 156 12.82 -7.74 -2.70
N VAL A 157 12.24 -6.67 -3.26
CA VAL A 157 11.63 -5.58 -2.47
C VAL A 157 10.53 -6.14 -1.57
N GLN A 158 9.66 -6.99 -2.08
CA GLN A 158 8.59 -7.61 -1.30
C GLN A 158 9.13 -8.47 -0.16
N THR A 159 10.15 -9.28 -0.44
CA THR A 159 10.80 -10.13 0.58
C THR A 159 11.43 -9.29 1.68
N VAL A 160 12.16 -8.23 1.31
CA VAL A 160 12.77 -7.29 2.26
C VAL A 160 11.72 -6.56 3.10
N MET A 161 10.67 -6.02 2.47
CA MET A 161 9.60 -5.32 3.18
C MET A 161 8.84 -6.23 4.15
N ARG A 162 8.64 -7.50 3.76
CA ARG A 162 8.06 -8.50 4.65
C ARG A 162 8.97 -8.78 5.85
N ALA A 163 10.26 -8.99 5.62
CA ALA A 163 11.22 -9.24 6.68
C ALA A 163 11.27 -8.07 7.68
N ILE A 164 11.29 -6.82 7.18
CA ILE A 164 11.27 -5.61 8.02
C ILE A 164 9.96 -5.53 8.83
N GLY A 165 8.80 -5.72 8.18
CA GLY A 165 7.51 -5.65 8.86
C GLY A 165 7.34 -6.72 9.93
N THR A 166 7.78 -7.96 9.67
CA THR A 166 7.76 -9.04 10.69
C THR A 166 8.74 -8.77 11.82
N ALA A 167 9.94 -8.28 11.53
CA ALA A 167 10.92 -7.94 12.54
C ALA A 167 10.43 -6.83 13.48
N LEU A 168 9.88 -5.75 12.93
CA LEU A 168 9.29 -4.66 13.70
C LEU A 168 8.10 -5.12 14.54
N GLY A 169 7.22 -5.94 13.97
CA GLY A 169 6.10 -6.53 14.71
C GLY A 169 6.56 -7.40 15.86
N LEU A 170 7.59 -8.24 15.63
CA LEU A 170 8.18 -9.08 16.69
C LEU A 170 8.83 -8.23 17.79
N ILE A 171 9.56 -7.16 17.42
CA ILE A 171 10.14 -6.22 18.39
C ILE A 171 9.04 -5.59 19.27
N CYS A 172 7.91 -5.17 18.69
CA CYS A 172 6.79 -4.63 19.46
C CYS A 172 6.21 -5.65 20.44
N VAL A 173 6.05 -6.92 20.03
CA VAL A 173 5.56 -7.99 20.90
C VAL A 173 6.55 -8.29 22.02
N VAL A 174 7.83 -8.42 21.71
CA VAL A 174 8.88 -8.68 22.73
C VAL A 174 8.99 -7.53 23.72
N LEU A 175 8.96 -6.29 23.24
CA LEU A 175 8.93 -5.09 24.09
C LEU A 175 7.69 -5.07 25.00
N ASN A 176 6.52 -5.46 24.48
CA ASN A 176 5.32 -5.54 25.30
C ASN A 176 5.44 -6.59 26.40
N LEU A 177 6.00 -7.77 26.10
CA LEU A 177 6.24 -8.82 27.08
C LEU A 177 7.25 -8.36 28.14
N TRP A 178 8.33 -7.71 27.73
CA TRP A 178 9.34 -7.19 28.64
C TRP A 178 8.80 -6.09 29.56
N LEU A 179 8.03 -5.12 29.02
CA LEU A 179 7.38 -4.07 29.78
C LEU A 179 6.34 -4.65 30.76
N SER A 180 5.56 -5.65 30.30
CA SER A 180 4.59 -6.33 31.15
C SER A 180 5.26 -7.05 32.34
N TRP A 181 6.40 -7.68 32.09
CA TRP A 181 7.20 -8.32 33.14
C TRP A 181 7.75 -7.31 34.14
N SER A 182 8.27 -6.18 33.68
CA SER A 182 8.94 -5.17 34.51
C SER A 182 7.96 -4.26 35.26
N SER A 183 6.80 -3.91 34.67
CA SER A 183 5.85 -2.94 35.23
C SER A 183 4.56 -3.58 35.78
N GLY A 184 4.38 -4.88 35.58
CA GLY A 184 3.16 -5.61 36.02
C GLY A 184 1.89 -5.25 35.22
N GLY A 185 2.01 -4.42 34.17
CA GLY A 185 0.89 -3.93 33.35
C GLY A 185 0.99 -4.35 31.88
N TRP A 186 -0.09 -4.91 31.34
CA TRP A 186 -0.17 -5.25 29.90
C TRP A 186 -0.45 -4.02 29.06
N ASN A 187 0.41 -3.75 28.05
CA ASN A 187 0.17 -2.68 27.11
C ASN A 187 -0.51 -3.23 25.84
N LEU A 188 -1.85 -3.32 25.89
CA LEU A 188 -2.64 -3.92 24.82
C LEU A 188 -2.44 -3.23 23.47
N SER A 189 -2.19 -1.92 23.45
CA SER A 189 -1.95 -1.15 22.22
C SER A 189 -0.67 -1.57 21.52
N LEU A 190 0.41 -1.80 22.27
CA LEU A 190 1.69 -2.22 21.70
C LEU A 190 1.62 -3.66 21.18
N ALA A 191 0.91 -4.55 21.89
CA ALA A 191 0.65 -5.91 21.42
C ALA A 191 -0.17 -5.91 20.13
N ALA A 192 -1.26 -5.14 20.08
CA ALA A 192 -2.11 -5.01 18.90
C ALA A 192 -1.35 -4.46 17.70
N ALA A 193 -0.51 -3.44 17.91
CA ALA A 193 0.34 -2.87 16.84
C ALA A 193 1.33 -3.92 16.30
N GLY A 194 1.99 -4.68 17.17
CA GLY A 194 2.91 -5.74 16.77
C GLY A 194 2.21 -6.83 15.95
N CYS A 195 1.07 -7.33 16.42
CA CYS A 195 0.25 -8.32 15.70
C CYS A 195 -0.24 -7.78 14.36
N PHE A 196 -0.65 -6.51 14.30
CA PHE A 196 -1.09 -5.88 13.05
C PHE A 196 0.04 -5.79 12.02
N LEU A 197 1.25 -5.38 12.43
CA LEU A 197 2.40 -5.31 11.53
C LEU A 197 2.77 -6.70 10.99
N MET A 198 2.79 -7.72 11.83
CA MET A 198 3.05 -9.10 11.41
C MET A 198 1.97 -9.62 10.45
N TYR A 199 0.70 -9.40 10.75
CA TYR A 199 -0.42 -9.77 9.90
C TYR A 199 -0.36 -9.06 8.54
N SER A 200 -0.09 -7.77 8.53
CA SER A 200 0.04 -6.97 7.32
C SER A 200 1.21 -7.44 6.45
N ALA A 201 2.37 -7.73 7.07
CA ALA A 201 3.53 -8.27 6.39
C ALA A 201 3.24 -9.63 5.73
N ALA A 202 2.49 -10.50 6.42
CA ALA A 202 2.08 -11.80 5.87
C ALA A 202 1.09 -11.66 4.71
N ARG A 203 0.14 -10.72 4.80
CA ARG A 203 -0.91 -10.52 3.79
C ARG A 203 -0.42 -9.83 2.52
N SER A 204 0.66 -9.06 2.58
CA SER A 204 1.21 -8.33 1.42
C SER A 204 1.49 -9.22 0.20
N THR A 205 1.73 -10.51 0.39
CA THR A 205 1.97 -11.49 -0.67
C THR A 205 0.70 -11.89 -1.46
N THR A 206 -0.43 -12.02 -0.77
CA THR A 206 -1.68 -12.48 -1.39
C THR A 206 -2.33 -11.37 -2.24
N THR A 207 -2.13 -10.12 -1.84
CA THR A 207 -2.68 -8.96 -2.54
C THR A 207 -2.03 -8.78 -3.92
N HIS A 208 -0.78 -9.19 -4.10
CA HIS A 208 -0.06 -9.04 -5.37
C HIS A 208 -0.50 -10.03 -6.44
N ALA A 209 -0.77 -11.29 -6.09
CA ALA A 209 -1.34 -12.25 -7.05
C ALA A 209 -2.71 -11.79 -7.57
N MET A 210 -3.53 -11.21 -6.68
CA MET A 210 -4.82 -10.61 -7.05
C MET A 210 -4.66 -9.32 -7.86
N ALA A 211 -3.62 -8.50 -7.60
CA ALA A 211 -3.33 -7.30 -8.37
C ALA A 211 -2.86 -7.65 -9.79
N GLU A 212 -2.04 -8.68 -9.96
CA GLU A 212 -1.63 -9.15 -11.30
C GLU A 212 -2.81 -9.67 -12.11
N LEU A 213 -3.74 -10.39 -11.47
CA LEU A 213 -4.98 -10.83 -12.12
C LEU A 213 -5.87 -9.64 -12.52
N ARG A 214 -5.96 -8.63 -11.65
CA ARG A 214 -6.72 -7.40 -11.88
C ARG A 214 -6.11 -6.59 -13.03
N ASP A 215 -4.78 -6.41 -13.03
CA ASP A 215 -4.06 -5.75 -14.12
C ASP A 215 -4.28 -6.46 -15.48
N PHE A 216 -4.43 -7.77 -15.47
CA PHE A 216 -4.73 -8.55 -16.67
C PHE A 216 -6.18 -8.29 -17.15
N MET A 217 -7.15 -8.24 -16.24
CA MET A 217 -8.54 -7.95 -16.57
C MET A 217 -8.73 -6.50 -17.03
N ASP A 218 -8.06 -5.55 -16.39
CA ASP A 218 -8.11 -4.12 -16.74
C ASP A 218 -7.50 -3.85 -18.13
N ARG A 219 -6.50 -4.64 -18.56
CA ARG A 219 -5.95 -4.58 -19.93
C ARG A 219 -6.98 -4.92 -20.98
N LYS A 220 -7.80 -5.96 -20.73
CA LYS A 220 -8.86 -6.35 -21.66
C LYS A 220 -9.90 -5.24 -21.82
N SER A 221 -10.33 -4.62 -20.72
CA SER A 221 -11.28 -3.52 -20.74
C SER A 221 -10.71 -2.25 -21.40
N ARG A 222 -9.42 -1.96 -21.25
CA ARG A 222 -8.75 -0.84 -21.95
C ARG A 222 -8.66 -1.08 -23.45
N LEU A 223 -8.38 -2.29 -23.91
CA LEU A 223 -8.37 -2.61 -25.33
C LEU A 223 -9.76 -2.44 -25.95
N GLU A 224 -10.80 -2.86 -25.21
CA GLU A 224 -12.21 -2.70 -25.63
C GLU A 224 -12.64 -1.23 -25.68
N SER A 225 -12.15 -0.38 -24.76
CA SER A 225 -12.56 1.03 -24.66
C SER A 225 -11.74 1.98 -25.54
N CYS A 226 -10.43 1.74 -25.67
CA CYS A 226 -9.52 2.63 -26.42
C CYS A 226 -9.15 2.13 -27.81
N GLY A 227 -9.48 0.89 -28.17
CA GLY A 227 -9.19 0.28 -29.46
C GLY A 227 -7.69 0.05 -29.75
N SER A 228 -6.78 0.52 -28.88
CA SER A 228 -5.34 0.36 -29.05
C SER A 228 -4.62 0.25 -27.71
N MET A 229 -3.53 -0.53 -27.69
CA MET A 229 -2.70 -0.75 -26.52
C MET A 229 -1.22 -0.79 -26.91
N PRO A 230 -0.31 -0.21 -26.10
CA PRO A 230 1.13 -0.35 -26.34
C PRO A 230 1.55 -1.80 -26.23
N CYS A 231 2.24 -2.31 -27.26
CA CYS A 231 2.76 -3.66 -27.33
C CYS A 231 4.27 -3.67 -27.11
N ARG A 232 4.76 -4.68 -26.38
CA ARG A 232 6.18 -4.97 -26.22
C ARG A 232 6.52 -6.29 -26.91
N TRP A 233 7.58 -6.29 -27.67
CA TRP A 233 8.13 -7.47 -28.30
C TRP A 233 9.25 -8.04 -27.45
N VAL A 234 9.23 -9.35 -27.26
CA VAL A 234 10.28 -10.11 -26.56
C VAL A 234 10.69 -11.26 -27.44
N THR A 235 11.97 -11.38 -27.71
CA THR A 235 12.51 -12.52 -28.48
C THR A 235 12.86 -13.65 -27.51
N LEU A 236 12.39 -14.86 -27.81
CA LEU A 236 12.66 -16.08 -27.06
C LEU A 236 13.35 -17.10 -27.99
N SER A 237 14.30 -17.88 -27.44
CA SER A 237 14.81 -19.07 -28.11
C SER A 237 13.72 -20.14 -28.17
N GLY A 238 13.71 -20.99 -29.20
CA GLY A 238 12.78 -22.12 -29.32
C GLY A 238 12.83 -23.08 -28.15
N ASP A 239 14.01 -23.26 -27.54
CA ASP A 239 14.24 -24.14 -26.39
C ASP A 239 13.96 -23.48 -25.05
N ALA A 240 13.60 -22.18 -25.05
CA ALA A 240 13.28 -21.46 -23.82
C ALA A 240 12.01 -22.03 -23.16
N GLN A 241 12.09 -22.36 -21.88
CA GLN A 241 10.94 -22.84 -21.12
C GLN A 241 9.88 -21.76 -20.96
N LEU A 242 8.60 -22.14 -20.96
CA LEU A 242 7.48 -21.22 -20.73
C LEU A 242 7.60 -20.44 -19.42
N ARG A 243 8.23 -21.02 -18.40
CA ARG A 243 8.56 -20.32 -17.15
C ARG A 243 9.42 -19.06 -17.35
N GLN A 244 10.31 -19.05 -18.36
CA GLN A 244 11.10 -17.85 -18.68
C GLN A 244 10.26 -16.82 -19.44
N ALA A 245 9.39 -17.29 -20.36
CA ALA A 245 8.47 -16.42 -21.08
C ALA A 245 7.53 -15.65 -20.11
N VAL A 246 6.95 -16.36 -19.14
CA VAL A 246 6.05 -15.74 -18.13
C VAL A 246 6.78 -14.68 -17.30
N ARG A 247 8.07 -14.86 -16.99
CA ARG A 247 8.87 -13.83 -16.29
C ARG A 247 9.12 -12.56 -17.12
N CYS A 248 8.97 -12.65 -18.44
CA CYS A 248 9.12 -11.51 -19.35
C CYS A 248 7.81 -10.74 -19.54
N LEU A 249 6.68 -11.22 -19.03
CA LEU A 249 5.40 -10.51 -19.08
C LEU A 249 5.50 -9.16 -18.37
N HIS A 250 4.86 -8.15 -18.97
CA HIS A 250 4.88 -6.80 -18.42
C HIS A 250 3.47 -6.41 -17.96
N PRO A 251 3.28 -5.93 -16.71
CA PRO A 251 1.95 -5.64 -16.16
C PRO A 251 1.13 -4.63 -16.96
N ARG A 252 1.76 -3.70 -17.70
CA ARG A 252 1.07 -2.58 -18.37
C ARG A 252 1.13 -2.60 -19.90
N ARG A 253 1.82 -3.56 -20.51
CA ARG A 253 1.98 -3.64 -21.96
C ARG A 253 1.62 -5.04 -22.41
N HIS A 254 0.91 -5.15 -23.51
CA HIS A 254 0.72 -6.45 -24.14
C HIS A 254 2.06 -6.98 -24.62
N THR A 255 2.40 -8.20 -24.23
CA THR A 255 3.68 -8.82 -24.62
C THR A 255 3.45 -9.80 -25.76
N MET A 256 4.10 -9.54 -26.89
CA MET A 256 4.17 -10.48 -28.01
C MET A 256 5.55 -11.14 -27.99
N PHE A 257 5.57 -12.43 -28.13
CA PHE A 257 6.80 -13.20 -28.15
C PHE A 257 7.14 -13.58 -29.59
N CYS A 258 8.36 -13.23 -30.01
CA CYS A 258 8.96 -13.71 -31.25
C CYS A 258 9.87 -14.89 -30.92
N VAL A 259 9.52 -16.09 -31.36
CA VAL A 259 10.32 -17.28 -31.14
C VAL A 259 11.28 -17.46 -32.29
N VAL A 260 12.58 -17.52 -31.98
CA VAL A 260 13.66 -17.69 -32.95
C VAL A 260 14.20 -19.11 -32.92
N ARG A 261 14.73 -19.60 -34.05
CA ARG A 261 15.41 -20.87 -34.11
C ARG A 261 16.77 -20.76 -33.44
N ASP A 262 17.16 -21.77 -32.69
CA ASP A 262 18.46 -21.78 -32.01
C ASP A 262 19.62 -21.61 -32.99
N GLY A 263 20.53 -20.69 -32.60
CA GLY A 263 21.73 -20.38 -33.38
C GLY A 263 21.52 -19.55 -34.65
N THR A 264 20.28 -19.15 -34.98
CA THR A 264 19.96 -18.26 -36.11
C THR A 264 19.06 -17.13 -35.68
N ALA A 265 19.12 -15.99 -36.38
CA ALA A 265 18.22 -14.87 -36.17
C ALA A 265 16.85 -15.05 -36.85
N ASP A 266 16.64 -16.21 -37.51
CA ASP A 266 15.40 -16.48 -38.23
C ASP A 266 14.26 -16.76 -37.25
N HIS A 267 13.17 -16.02 -37.37
CA HIS A 267 11.98 -16.21 -36.57
C HIS A 267 11.24 -17.50 -36.99
N ARG A 268 10.81 -18.27 -36.01
CA ARG A 268 10.02 -19.47 -36.18
C ARG A 268 8.53 -19.19 -36.18
N GLY A 269 8.13 -18.19 -35.39
CA GLY A 269 6.75 -17.73 -35.28
C GLY A 269 6.53 -16.71 -34.14
N PHE A 270 5.26 -16.36 -33.96
CA PHE A 270 4.85 -15.42 -32.94
C PHE A 270 3.87 -16.08 -31.96
N LEU A 271 4.08 -15.87 -30.68
CA LEU A 271 3.18 -16.32 -29.63
C LEU A 271 2.54 -15.11 -28.94
N SER A 272 1.24 -15.16 -28.75
CA SER A 272 0.54 -14.17 -27.94
C SER A 272 0.75 -14.43 -26.46
N GLU A 273 0.63 -13.41 -25.64
CA GLU A 273 0.64 -13.50 -24.17
C GLU A 273 -0.36 -14.56 -23.66
N GLN A 274 -1.55 -14.61 -24.25
CA GLN A 274 -2.60 -15.57 -23.89
C GLN A 274 -2.20 -17.03 -24.19
N ALA A 275 -1.59 -17.27 -25.34
CA ALA A 275 -1.12 -18.61 -25.71
C ALA A 275 -0.03 -19.11 -24.74
N VAL A 276 0.90 -18.22 -24.36
CA VAL A 276 1.97 -18.54 -23.40
C VAL A 276 1.39 -18.82 -22.02
N ILE A 277 0.44 -18.02 -21.53
CA ILE A 277 -0.17 -18.22 -20.22
C ILE A 277 -1.00 -19.50 -20.20
N ALA A 278 -1.81 -19.77 -21.23
CA ALA A 278 -2.60 -20.99 -21.32
C ALA A 278 -1.71 -22.25 -21.28
N ALA A 279 -0.67 -22.27 -22.10
CA ALA A 279 0.27 -23.37 -22.14
C ALA A 279 1.09 -23.53 -20.83
N TYR A 280 1.42 -22.42 -20.15
CA TYR A 280 2.12 -22.45 -18.86
C TYR A 280 1.25 -23.08 -17.75
N LEU A 281 -0.06 -22.86 -17.79
CA LEU A 281 -0.99 -23.47 -16.82
C LEU A 281 -1.12 -24.97 -17.02
N ASP A 282 -0.93 -25.46 -18.26
CA ASP A 282 -0.95 -26.90 -18.56
C ASP A 282 0.38 -27.57 -18.20
N ASP A 283 1.50 -27.00 -18.64
CA ASP A 283 2.86 -27.50 -18.35
C ASP A 283 3.89 -26.36 -18.32
N PRO A 284 4.36 -25.95 -17.12
CA PRO A 284 5.36 -24.90 -16.96
C PRO A 284 6.75 -25.20 -17.55
N SER A 285 7.08 -26.46 -17.76
CA SER A 285 8.39 -26.94 -18.24
C SER A 285 8.49 -27.00 -19.76
N ARG A 286 7.37 -26.88 -20.47
CA ARG A 286 7.27 -26.98 -21.92
C ARG A 286 8.10 -25.90 -22.62
N ALA A 287 8.70 -26.25 -23.77
CA ALA A 287 9.48 -25.32 -24.58
C ALA A 287 8.58 -24.40 -25.41
N ALA A 288 8.99 -23.12 -25.57
CA ALA A 288 8.20 -22.12 -26.31
C ALA A 288 8.06 -22.50 -27.81
N GLY A 289 9.06 -23.20 -28.37
CA GLY A 289 9.05 -23.67 -29.75
C GLY A 289 8.07 -24.80 -30.05
N GLU A 290 7.55 -25.48 -29.02
CA GLU A 290 6.54 -26.54 -29.18
C GLU A 290 5.11 -26.00 -29.36
N LEU A 291 4.92 -24.69 -29.15
CA LEU A 291 3.63 -24.03 -29.30
C LEU A 291 3.39 -23.46 -30.70
N LEU A 292 4.39 -23.55 -31.56
CA LEU A 292 4.35 -23.11 -32.96
C LEU A 292 4.24 -24.29 -33.91
#